data_03562f35c76a4cb9ce97bde00b2795ea
#
_entry.id   03562f35c76a4cb9ce97bde00b2795ea
#
_cell.length_a   1.000
_cell.length_b   1.000
_cell.length_c   1.000
_cell.angle_alpha   90.00
_cell.angle_beta   90.00
_cell.angle_gamma   90.00
#
_symmetry.space_group_name_H-M   'P 1'
#
loop_
_entity.id
_entity.type
_entity.pdbx_description
1 polymer ?
#
loop_
_entity_poly.entity_id
_entity_poly.type
_entity_poly.pdbx_seq_one_letter_code
_entity_poly.pdbx_strand_id
1 'polypeptide(L)'
;MTFELTTRAIKISLTGVAGAALVCGGLAQTAISSTPTSASDPIGGWSESWGAAMQRPTPGTEDNGPNWSMKGFADQSVRQVIRLSEGGDRVRIRLSNVYGTKPLKIAGAAVGTSAGGAKVWPGTIKTLKFHGAASTVVKPGAELASDPVALPTKPLQKLAVTLRFTEPTGPTTFHRFTTQEAYRASGDHLTEPVSAAFAKSTNSWYYLTGVDVAGGAGAQGTVVTFGDSLIDGVGSTGDERIADGLAERLAAQGRPTTVINAGIGGNRILGDTACYGDKAPTRFRRDVLDRPGVRSVIIHLGANDIAAAKIEDPCLPKGGTLPTARQLIEGHRALIRAAHARGIKAIGATILPLKGALFPIWSPEAEKVRDEVNHWIRTSGEYDAVLDVDRVMADRTDPDRPWLGYVFEDGLHPNDAGYQAIVRAVPLGAL
;
A
#
# COMPACT_ATOMS: atom_id res chain seq x y z
N MET A 1 35.19 -33.39 -35.87
CA MET A 1 36.22 -32.37 -35.50
C MET A 1 36.13 -32.18 -34.01
N THR A 2 37.00 -32.89 -33.33
CA THR A 2 37.21 -32.94 -31.88
C THR A 2 38.12 -31.79 -31.47
N PHE A 3 37.81 -31.07 -30.40
CA PHE A 3 38.77 -30.24 -29.70
C PHE A 3 38.70 -30.47 -28.20
N GLU A 4 39.84 -30.83 -27.67
CA GLU A 4 40.10 -31.28 -26.28
C GLU A 4 40.13 -30.14 -25.28
N LEU A 5 39.77 -30.50 -24.05
CA LEU A 5 39.95 -29.77 -22.81
C LEU A 5 41.42 -29.75 -22.39
N THR A 6 41.93 -28.62 -21.94
CA THR A 6 43.15 -28.54 -21.12
C THR A 6 42.90 -27.82 -19.82
N THR A 7 42.91 -28.58 -18.77
CA THR A 7 42.93 -28.18 -17.37
C THR A 7 44.31 -27.70 -16.97
N ARG A 8 44.44 -26.53 -16.32
CA ARG A 8 45.65 -26.12 -15.60
C ARG A 8 45.33 -25.92 -14.11
N ALA A 9 45.91 -26.79 -13.31
CA ALA A 9 45.99 -26.70 -11.88
C ALA A 9 47.18 -25.80 -11.47
N ILE A 10 46.95 -24.85 -10.56
CA ILE A 10 48.02 -24.09 -9.91
C ILE A 10 48.06 -24.51 -8.45
N LYS A 11 49.23 -25.11 -8.08
CA LYS A 11 49.62 -25.41 -6.70
C LYS A 11 50.20 -24.13 -6.07
N ILE A 12 49.78 -23.81 -4.87
CA ILE A 12 50.45 -22.84 -4.02
C ILE A 12 50.93 -23.53 -2.76
N SER A 13 52.27 -23.48 -2.55
CA SER A 13 52.99 -24.08 -1.43
C SER A 13 52.89 -23.16 -0.21
N LEU A 14 52.67 -23.78 0.96
CA LEU A 14 52.91 -23.18 2.27
C LEU A 14 54.39 -23.22 2.62
N THR A 15 54.92 -22.08 3.05
CA THR A 15 56.14 -22.03 3.89
C THR A 15 55.85 -21.14 5.11
N GLY A 16 56.03 -21.75 6.29
CA GLY A 16 55.87 -21.09 7.57
C GLY A 16 57.15 -20.38 7.99
N VAL A 17 57.03 -19.30 8.77
CA VAL A 17 58.06 -18.80 9.68
C VAL A 17 57.40 -18.39 10.99
N ALA A 18 58.05 -18.87 12.07
CA ALA A 18 57.64 -18.64 13.44
C ALA A 18 58.26 -17.33 14.00
N GLY A 19 57.55 -16.71 14.92
CA GLY A 19 58.15 -16.09 16.12
C GLY A 19 58.29 -14.58 16.12
N ALA A 20 57.49 -13.89 16.93
CA ALA A 20 57.92 -13.00 18.03
C ALA A 20 56.71 -12.35 18.68
N ALA A 21 56.55 -12.55 19.96
CA ALA A 21 55.57 -11.88 20.81
C ALA A 21 56.03 -10.44 21.10
N LEU A 22 55.15 -9.47 20.84
CA LEU A 22 55.24 -8.13 21.45
C LEU A 22 53.89 -7.79 22.06
N VAL A 23 53.90 -7.66 23.37
CA VAL A 23 52.81 -7.11 24.18
C VAL A 23 52.76 -5.59 23.95
N CYS A 24 51.67 -5.08 23.38
CA CYS A 24 51.33 -3.69 23.47
C CYS A 24 49.83 -3.56 23.75
N GLY A 25 49.55 -2.72 24.74
CA GLY A 25 48.24 -2.53 25.38
C GLY A 25 47.12 -2.18 24.41
N GLY A 26 46.02 -2.88 24.58
CA GLY A 26 44.80 -2.65 23.84
C GLY A 26 44.05 -1.43 24.32
N LEU A 27 43.93 -0.43 23.49
CA LEU A 27 42.84 0.51 23.55
C LEU A 27 41.62 -0.12 22.83
N ALA A 28 40.65 -0.53 23.63
CA ALA A 28 39.37 -1.00 23.13
C ALA A 28 38.66 0.18 22.42
N GLN A 29 38.69 0.19 21.11
CA GLN A 29 37.76 1.00 20.32
C GLN A 29 36.40 0.30 20.35
N THR A 30 35.52 0.80 21.22
CA THR A 30 34.09 0.51 21.14
C THR A 30 33.58 1.06 19.81
N ALA A 31 33.35 0.18 18.86
CA ALA A 31 32.57 0.50 17.67
C ALA A 31 31.15 0.88 18.12
N ILE A 32 30.89 2.19 18.14
CA ILE A 32 29.53 2.73 18.30
C ILE A 32 28.80 2.38 17.01
N SER A 33 28.04 1.26 17.06
CA SER A 33 27.04 0.97 16.06
C SER A 33 25.96 2.03 16.17
N SER A 34 26.04 3.06 15.32
CA SER A 34 24.96 4.04 15.15
C SER A 34 23.82 3.37 14.42
N THR A 35 22.94 2.69 15.17
CA THR A 35 21.55 2.51 14.72
C THR A 35 21.00 3.90 14.40
N PRO A 36 20.39 4.11 13.22
CA PRO A 36 19.68 5.35 12.98
C PRO A 36 18.49 5.39 13.95
N THR A 37 18.65 6.08 15.05
CA THR A 37 17.54 6.49 15.90
C THR A 37 16.67 7.38 15.02
N SER A 38 15.48 6.92 14.64
CA SER A 38 14.45 7.80 14.13
C SER A 38 14.25 8.84 15.22
N ALA A 39 14.64 10.08 14.95
CA ALA A 39 14.40 11.19 15.86
C ALA A 39 12.89 11.22 16.15
N SER A 40 12.51 10.79 17.35
CA SER A 40 11.18 11.04 17.87
C SER A 40 11.03 12.54 17.97
N ASP A 41 10.20 13.11 17.10
CA ASP A 41 9.81 14.52 17.15
C ASP A 41 9.23 14.80 18.56
N PRO A 42 9.82 15.68 19.37
CA PRO A 42 9.41 15.84 20.79
C PRO A 42 8.11 16.64 20.98
N ILE A 43 7.39 16.95 19.90
CA ILE A 43 6.16 17.76 19.97
C ILE A 43 5.01 17.04 19.27
N GLY A 44 4.23 16.27 20.02
CA GLY A 44 2.92 15.71 19.65
C GLY A 44 3.01 14.64 18.55
N GLY A 45 2.67 13.39 18.91
CA GLY A 45 2.76 12.24 18.02
C GLY A 45 2.08 12.45 16.66
N TRP A 46 2.78 12.12 15.59
CA TRP A 46 2.24 12.06 14.24
C TRP A 46 1.54 10.73 14.04
N SER A 47 0.36 10.76 13.40
CA SER A 47 -0.37 9.58 12.98
C SER A 47 -0.61 9.65 11.48
N GLU A 48 -0.39 8.55 10.76
CA GLU A 48 -0.70 8.49 9.34
C GLU A 48 -2.20 8.31 9.15
N SER A 49 -2.87 9.37 8.72
CA SER A 49 -4.33 9.42 8.59
C SER A 49 -4.84 9.00 7.21
N TRP A 50 -3.98 8.96 6.23
CA TRP A 50 -4.23 8.39 4.92
C TRP A 50 -2.93 7.81 4.35
N GLY A 51 -3.01 6.64 3.71
CA GLY A 51 -1.88 6.01 3.05
C GLY A 51 -2.30 5.16 1.87
N ALA A 52 -1.38 5.02 0.89
CA ALA A 52 -1.54 4.15 -0.26
C ALA A 52 -0.23 3.39 -0.54
N ALA A 53 -0.35 2.13 -0.97
CA ALA A 53 0.78 1.31 -1.41
C ALA A 53 1.21 1.71 -2.82
N MET A 54 2.49 2.00 -3.01
CA MET A 54 3.03 2.41 -4.31
C MET A 54 3.41 1.22 -5.18
N GLN A 55 3.25 1.40 -6.49
CA GLN A 55 3.55 0.43 -7.54
C GLN A 55 4.50 1.00 -8.60
N ARG A 56 5.06 0.09 -9.42
CA ARG A 56 5.82 0.44 -10.62
C ARG A 56 4.89 1.03 -11.67
N PRO A 57 5.38 1.95 -12.53
CA PRO A 57 4.58 2.47 -13.64
C PRO A 57 4.14 1.34 -14.57
N THR A 58 2.86 1.33 -14.96
CA THR A 58 2.28 0.38 -15.89
C THR A 58 1.36 1.09 -16.87
N PRO A 59 1.22 0.61 -18.11
CA PRO A 59 0.22 1.13 -19.03
C PRO A 59 -1.19 1.03 -18.45
N GLY A 60 -2.06 1.97 -18.80
CA GLY A 60 -3.50 1.84 -18.58
C GLY A 60 -4.07 0.70 -19.43
N THR A 61 -5.08 0.01 -18.91
CA THR A 61 -5.83 -1.03 -19.62
C THR A 61 -7.29 -0.58 -19.79
N GLU A 62 -8.07 -1.34 -20.56
CA GLU A 62 -9.51 -1.10 -20.68
C GLU A 62 -10.21 -1.23 -19.32
N ASP A 63 -9.82 -2.21 -18.51
CA ASP A 63 -10.41 -2.47 -17.19
C ASP A 63 -10.05 -1.42 -16.13
N ASN A 64 -8.85 -0.82 -16.22
CA ASN A 64 -8.34 0.12 -15.21
C ASN A 64 -8.37 1.58 -15.68
N GLY A 65 -8.84 1.82 -16.89
CA GLY A 65 -8.85 3.13 -17.51
C GLY A 65 -7.45 3.68 -17.82
N PRO A 66 -7.38 4.84 -18.48
CA PRO A 66 -6.13 5.49 -18.80
C PRO A 66 -5.45 6.01 -17.52
N ASN A 67 -4.14 5.86 -17.43
CA ASN A 67 -3.33 6.49 -16.39
C ASN A 67 -2.13 7.22 -17.02
N TRP A 68 -1.43 8.01 -16.19
CA TRP A 68 -0.30 8.82 -16.65
C TRP A 68 1.05 8.27 -16.22
N SER A 69 1.08 7.06 -15.62
CA SER A 69 2.27 6.53 -14.96
C SER A 69 3.47 6.33 -15.89
N MET A 70 3.24 5.86 -17.11
CA MET A 70 4.31 5.64 -18.09
C MET A 70 4.86 6.96 -18.67
N LYS A 71 3.99 7.95 -18.85
CA LYS A 71 4.34 9.24 -19.42
C LYS A 71 4.92 10.19 -18.38
N GLY A 72 4.37 10.15 -17.17
CA GLY A 72 4.66 11.13 -16.13
C GLY A 72 4.16 12.54 -16.48
N PHE A 73 4.81 13.52 -15.90
CA PHE A 73 4.39 14.93 -15.92
C PHE A 73 5.55 15.82 -16.38
N ALA A 74 5.21 16.90 -17.11
CA ALA A 74 6.14 17.92 -17.55
C ALA A 74 5.40 19.26 -17.65
N ASP A 75 5.87 20.27 -16.95
CA ASP A 75 5.21 21.59 -16.82
C ASP A 75 3.73 21.48 -16.45
N GLN A 76 3.42 20.71 -15.39
CA GLN A 76 2.07 20.38 -14.97
C GLN A 76 1.90 20.47 -13.44
N SER A 77 0.67 20.81 -13.03
CA SER A 77 0.17 20.66 -11.67
C SER A 77 -0.73 19.43 -11.61
N VAL A 78 -0.50 18.57 -10.62
CA VAL A 78 -1.29 17.35 -10.37
C VAL A 78 -1.96 17.47 -9.02
N ARG A 79 -3.28 17.44 -9.00
CA ARG A 79 -4.12 17.53 -7.79
C ARG A 79 -4.76 16.20 -7.51
N GLN A 80 -4.60 15.69 -6.29
CA GLN A 80 -5.05 14.39 -5.87
C GLN A 80 -5.96 14.53 -4.65
N VAL A 81 -7.14 13.93 -4.71
CA VAL A 81 -8.11 13.96 -3.61
C VAL A 81 -7.89 12.72 -2.76
N ILE A 82 -7.85 12.93 -1.44
CA ILE A 82 -7.72 11.86 -0.44
C ILE A 82 -8.73 12.08 0.70
N ARG A 83 -9.04 11.02 1.44
CA ARG A 83 -9.90 11.09 2.62
C ARG A 83 -9.14 10.67 3.86
N LEU A 84 -9.06 11.56 4.83
CA LEU A 84 -8.45 11.26 6.13
C LEU A 84 -9.29 10.26 6.92
N SER A 85 -8.68 9.36 7.68
CA SER A 85 -9.36 8.55 8.69
C SER A 85 -9.53 9.31 10.01
N GLU A 86 -8.54 10.12 10.39
CA GLU A 86 -8.54 10.95 11.60
C GLU A 86 -8.16 12.39 11.29
N GLY A 87 -8.55 13.32 12.17
CA GLY A 87 -8.23 14.74 12.07
C GLY A 87 -7.03 15.16 12.92
N GLY A 88 -6.64 16.43 12.79
CA GLY A 88 -5.59 17.04 13.58
C GLY A 88 -5.47 18.54 13.29
N ASP A 89 -4.60 19.24 14.02
CA ASP A 89 -4.37 20.67 13.84
C ASP A 89 -3.29 20.98 12.80
N ARG A 90 -2.43 19.99 12.52
CA ARG A 90 -1.32 20.08 11.58
C ARG A 90 -1.33 18.90 10.63
N VAL A 91 -0.89 19.16 9.40
CA VAL A 91 -0.81 18.17 8.31
C VAL A 91 0.60 18.21 7.70
N ARG A 92 1.12 17.05 7.31
CA ARG A 92 2.27 16.89 6.39
C ARG A 92 1.97 15.79 5.39
N ILE A 93 2.55 15.88 4.20
CA ILE A 93 2.43 14.83 3.17
C ILE A 93 3.69 13.98 3.10
N ARG A 94 3.56 12.75 2.62
CA ARG A 94 4.66 11.85 2.29
C ARG A 94 4.70 11.61 0.80
N LEU A 95 5.88 11.78 0.20
CA LEU A 95 6.14 11.56 -1.21
C LEU A 95 7.06 10.35 -1.38
N SER A 96 6.80 9.54 -2.40
CA SER A 96 7.58 8.33 -2.69
C SER A 96 8.10 8.35 -4.13
N ASN A 97 9.39 8.07 -4.29
CA ASN A 97 10.05 7.80 -5.56
C ASN A 97 10.67 6.39 -5.55
N VAL A 98 10.01 5.47 -4.83
CA VAL A 98 10.54 4.11 -4.55
C VAL A 98 10.80 3.29 -5.81
N TYR A 99 10.06 3.54 -6.87
CA TYR A 99 10.23 2.89 -8.18
C TYR A 99 10.85 3.83 -9.24
N GLY A 100 11.21 5.05 -8.86
CA GLY A 100 11.86 5.99 -9.76
C GLY A 100 13.28 5.56 -10.13
N THR A 101 13.64 5.74 -11.38
CA THR A 101 15.00 5.50 -11.90
C THR A 101 15.84 6.78 -11.97
N LYS A 102 15.19 7.94 -11.74
CA LYS A 102 15.81 9.28 -11.75
C LYS A 102 15.36 10.07 -10.53
N PRO A 103 16.13 11.09 -10.09
CA PRO A 103 15.69 12.02 -9.07
C PRO A 103 14.37 12.70 -9.47
N LEU A 104 13.39 12.67 -8.60
CA LEU A 104 12.10 13.33 -8.79
C LEU A 104 12.19 14.76 -8.27
N LYS A 105 12.10 15.73 -9.18
CA LYS A 105 12.07 17.16 -8.84
C LYS A 105 10.65 17.62 -8.61
N ILE A 106 10.36 18.10 -7.40
CA ILE A 106 9.09 18.73 -7.01
C ILE A 106 9.33 20.24 -6.92
N ALA A 107 8.75 21.01 -7.83
CA ALA A 107 8.88 22.44 -7.86
C ALA A 107 8.06 23.15 -6.77
N GLY A 108 6.98 22.51 -6.31
CA GLY A 108 6.14 22.98 -5.23
C GLY A 108 5.08 21.94 -4.84
N ALA A 109 4.57 22.05 -3.63
CA ALA A 109 3.44 21.26 -3.15
C ALA A 109 2.48 22.13 -2.33
N ALA A 110 1.20 21.80 -2.36
CA ALA A 110 0.19 22.45 -1.54
C ALA A 110 -0.86 21.43 -1.07
N VAL A 111 -1.50 21.72 0.07
CA VAL A 111 -2.62 20.95 0.60
C VAL A 111 -3.73 21.91 1.01
N GLY A 112 -4.99 21.48 0.84
CA GLY A 112 -6.16 22.24 1.28
C GLY A 112 -7.38 21.35 1.41
N THR A 113 -8.43 21.85 2.03
CA THR A 113 -9.71 21.14 2.17
C THR A 113 -10.40 20.98 0.81
N SER A 114 -10.71 19.75 0.42
CA SER A 114 -11.44 19.49 -0.83
C SER A 114 -12.87 20.08 -0.78
N ALA A 115 -13.27 20.71 -1.87
CA ALA A 115 -14.63 21.20 -2.09
C ALA A 115 -15.40 20.35 -3.12
N GLY A 116 -14.88 19.14 -3.40
CA GLY A 116 -15.42 18.19 -4.38
C GLY A 116 -14.76 18.33 -5.77
N GLY A 117 -14.50 17.18 -6.40
CA GLY A 117 -13.70 17.12 -7.62
C GLY A 117 -12.34 17.81 -7.43
N ALA A 118 -11.89 18.55 -8.42
CA ALA A 118 -10.63 19.30 -8.33
C ALA A 118 -10.73 20.63 -7.54
N LYS A 119 -11.90 20.99 -6.99
CA LYS A 119 -12.09 22.23 -6.22
C LYS A 119 -11.50 22.15 -4.83
N VAL A 120 -10.97 23.26 -4.33
CA VAL A 120 -10.46 23.41 -2.96
C VAL A 120 -11.17 24.58 -2.29
N TRP A 121 -11.54 24.47 -1.03
CA TRP A 121 -12.16 25.58 -0.30
C TRP A 121 -11.20 26.77 -0.24
N PRO A 122 -11.63 27.97 -0.70
CA PRO A 122 -10.81 29.18 -0.62
C PRO A 122 -10.34 29.45 0.80
N GLY A 123 -9.09 29.90 0.93
CA GLY A 123 -8.48 30.22 2.24
C GLY A 123 -7.92 29.01 2.99
N THR A 124 -8.19 27.77 2.58
CA THR A 124 -7.64 26.56 3.21
C THR A 124 -6.33 26.10 2.60
N ILE A 125 -5.97 26.57 1.41
CA ILE A 125 -4.76 26.14 0.71
C ILE A 125 -3.52 26.60 1.47
N LYS A 126 -2.66 25.63 1.81
CA LYS A 126 -1.36 25.84 2.46
C LYS A 126 -0.27 25.32 1.53
N THR A 127 0.70 26.19 1.20
CA THR A 127 1.91 25.76 0.51
C THR A 127 2.80 24.98 1.48
N LEU A 128 3.33 23.87 1.00
CA LEU A 128 4.20 22.99 1.78
C LEU A 128 5.67 23.34 1.55
N LYS A 129 6.47 23.06 2.54
CA LYS A 129 7.93 23.18 2.46
C LYS A 129 8.58 21.82 2.72
N PHE A 130 9.83 21.70 2.32
CA PHE A 130 10.66 20.53 2.52
C PHE A 130 12.00 21.00 3.08
N HIS A 131 12.24 20.77 4.37
CA HIS A 131 13.40 21.32 5.09
C HIS A 131 13.53 22.85 4.91
N GLY A 132 12.39 23.56 4.99
CA GLY A 132 12.31 25.01 4.83
C GLY A 132 12.21 25.52 3.39
N ALA A 133 12.55 24.71 2.37
CA ALA A 133 12.48 25.09 0.96
C ALA A 133 11.12 24.77 0.32
N ALA A 134 10.66 25.57 -0.62
CA ALA A 134 9.42 25.35 -1.37
C ALA A 134 9.52 24.18 -2.36
N SER A 135 10.72 23.89 -2.84
CA SER A 135 11.00 22.79 -3.79
C SER A 135 11.86 21.71 -3.13
N THR A 136 11.84 20.52 -3.72
CA THR A 136 12.68 19.41 -3.25
C THR A 136 13.02 18.42 -4.35
N VAL A 137 13.95 17.51 -4.05
CA VAL A 137 14.35 16.41 -4.91
C VAL A 137 14.27 15.11 -4.11
N VAL A 138 13.39 14.19 -4.53
CA VAL A 138 13.29 12.84 -3.94
C VAL A 138 14.17 11.89 -4.74
N LYS A 139 15.20 11.32 -4.11
CA LYS A 139 16.13 10.38 -4.75
C LYS A 139 15.40 9.11 -5.24
N PRO A 140 15.92 8.41 -6.27
CA PRO A 140 15.45 7.08 -6.62
C PRO A 140 15.47 6.14 -5.40
N GLY A 141 14.41 5.36 -5.24
CA GLY A 141 14.27 4.42 -4.11
C GLY A 141 13.91 5.07 -2.77
N ALA A 142 13.78 6.40 -2.69
CA ALA A 142 13.56 7.12 -1.44
C ALA A 142 12.11 7.61 -1.28
N GLU A 143 11.77 7.90 -0.03
CA GLU A 143 10.58 8.62 0.40
C GLU A 143 10.99 9.88 1.18
N LEU A 144 10.11 10.88 1.20
CA LEU A 144 10.34 12.15 1.86
C LEU A 144 9.02 12.70 2.43
N ALA A 145 9.05 13.19 3.66
CA ALA A 145 7.94 13.95 4.23
C ALA A 145 8.12 15.44 4.04
N SER A 146 7.03 16.19 3.85
CA SER A 146 7.05 17.64 3.92
C SER A 146 7.22 18.14 5.36
N ASP A 147 7.60 19.39 5.51
CA ASP A 147 7.45 20.10 6.77
C ASP A 147 5.96 20.21 7.12
N PRO A 148 5.60 20.27 8.42
CA PRO A 148 4.21 20.41 8.84
C PRO A 148 3.66 21.80 8.52
N VAL A 149 2.35 21.85 8.21
CA VAL A 149 1.59 23.11 8.11
C VAL A 149 0.39 23.09 9.04
N ALA A 150 0.04 24.26 9.58
CA ALA A 150 -1.19 24.45 10.33
C ALA A 150 -2.39 24.39 9.37
N LEU A 151 -3.14 23.30 9.45
CA LEU A 151 -4.39 23.06 8.73
C LEU A 151 -5.28 22.19 9.61
N PRO A 152 -6.18 22.80 10.41
CA PRO A 152 -7.13 22.06 11.22
C PRO A 152 -8.02 21.19 10.35
N THR A 153 -8.09 19.91 10.69
CA THR A 153 -8.85 18.89 9.96
C THR A 153 -9.71 18.07 10.90
N LYS A 154 -10.76 17.47 10.37
CA LYS A 154 -11.67 16.58 11.11
C LYS A 154 -11.50 15.14 10.63
N PRO A 155 -11.88 14.13 11.43
CA PRO A 155 -12.02 12.77 10.95
C PRO A 155 -12.87 12.71 9.69
N LEU A 156 -12.51 11.84 8.74
CA LEU A 156 -13.19 11.57 7.47
C LEU A 156 -13.23 12.77 6.49
N GLN A 157 -12.49 13.84 6.78
CA GLN A 157 -12.42 15.01 5.91
C GLN A 157 -11.59 14.71 4.66
N LYS A 158 -12.08 15.21 3.50
CA LYS A 158 -11.32 15.13 2.25
C LYS A 158 -10.37 16.30 2.12
N LEU A 159 -9.14 15.99 1.69
CA LEU A 159 -8.11 16.95 1.33
C LEU A 159 -7.77 16.82 -0.15
N ALA A 160 -7.33 17.93 -0.74
CA ALA A 160 -6.72 17.99 -2.05
C ALA A 160 -5.23 18.32 -1.89
N VAL A 161 -4.36 17.43 -2.38
CA VAL A 161 -2.91 17.63 -2.44
C VAL A 161 -2.53 17.96 -3.86
N THR A 162 -1.86 19.09 -4.08
CA THR A 162 -1.38 19.52 -5.40
C THR A 162 0.14 19.49 -5.44
N LEU A 163 0.71 18.81 -6.45
CA LEU A 163 2.13 18.75 -6.73
C LEU A 163 2.44 19.48 -8.04
N ARG A 164 3.51 20.28 -8.06
CA ARG A 164 3.95 21.01 -9.24
C ARG A 164 5.24 20.41 -9.80
N PHE A 165 5.24 20.11 -11.09
CA PHE A 165 6.36 19.60 -11.86
C PHE A 165 6.69 20.56 -12.99
N THR A 166 7.88 21.13 -13.00
CA THR A 166 8.37 22.03 -14.06
C THR A 166 9.14 21.29 -15.15
N GLU A 167 9.81 20.20 -14.77
CA GLU A 167 10.61 19.38 -15.68
C GLU A 167 9.95 18.00 -15.89
N PRO A 168 10.27 17.29 -16.99
CA PRO A 168 9.76 15.94 -17.23
C PRO A 168 10.18 14.97 -16.12
N THR A 169 9.20 14.32 -15.50
CA THR A 169 9.47 13.30 -14.47
C THR A 169 9.88 11.95 -15.06
N GLY A 170 9.46 11.66 -16.29
CA GLY A 170 9.47 10.30 -16.82
C GLY A 170 8.45 9.39 -16.10
N PRO A 171 8.60 8.05 -16.20
CA PRO A 171 7.70 7.11 -15.55
C PRO A 171 7.62 7.31 -14.05
N THR A 172 6.42 7.17 -13.48
CA THR A 172 6.10 7.56 -12.10
C THR A 172 6.07 6.39 -11.14
N THR A 173 6.45 6.61 -9.89
CA THR A 173 5.93 5.82 -8.77
C THR A 173 4.47 6.20 -8.58
N PHE A 174 3.55 5.22 -8.57
CA PHE A 174 2.11 5.51 -8.53
C PHE A 174 1.34 4.40 -7.80
N HIS A 175 0.08 4.66 -7.51
CA HIS A 175 -0.91 3.68 -7.09
C HIS A 175 -1.96 3.58 -8.19
N ARG A 176 -2.17 2.37 -8.72
CA ARG A 176 -2.87 2.18 -9.99
C ARG A 176 -4.36 2.43 -9.92
N PHE A 177 -5.02 1.98 -8.85
CA PHE A 177 -6.47 2.03 -8.70
C PHE A 177 -6.87 2.86 -7.48
N THR A 178 -7.79 3.77 -7.65
CA THR A 178 -8.40 4.53 -6.55
C THR A 178 -9.84 4.87 -6.86
N THR A 179 -10.66 4.94 -5.85
CA THR A 179 -12.06 5.41 -5.92
C THR A 179 -12.16 6.94 -5.92
N GLN A 180 -11.05 7.65 -5.69
CA GLN A 180 -10.96 9.11 -5.74
C GLN A 180 -10.14 9.54 -6.95
N GLU A 181 -10.53 10.64 -7.59
CA GLU A 181 -9.84 11.11 -8.79
C GLU A 181 -8.59 11.92 -8.48
N ALA A 182 -7.58 11.78 -9.34
CA ALA A 182 -6.49 12.71 -9.50
C ALA A 182 -6.70 13.53 -10.79
N TYR A 183 -6.37 14.80 -10.73
CA TYR A 183 -6.57 15.77 -11.80
C TYR A 183 -5.23 16.36 -12.22
N ARG A 184 -5.11 16.75 -13.50
CA ARG A 184 -3.93 17.49 -13.98
C ARG A 184 -4.30 18.74 -14.77
N ALA A 185 -3.46 19.76 -14.64
CA ALA A 185 -3.50 21.00 -15.38
C ALA A 185 -2.12 21.30 -15.98
N SER A 186 -2.04 21.96 -17.13
CA SER A 186 -0.78 22.47 -17.70
C SER A 186 -0.39 23.77 -17.00
N GLY A 187 0.88 23.92 -16.68
CA GLY A 187 1.39 25.12 -15.99
C GLY A 187 1.23 25.07 -14.46
N ASP A 188 1.33 26.25 -13.85
CA ASP A 188 1.27 26.42 -12.39
C ASP A 188 -0.15 26.73 -11.91
N HIS A 189 -0.74 25.77 -11.24
CA HIS A 189 -2.04 25.86 -10.57
C HIS A 189 -1.95 25.37 -9.12
N LEU A 190 -0.77 25.57 -8.49
CA LEU A 190 -0.48 25.05 -7.16
C LEU A 190 -1.47 25.56 -6.11
N THR A 191 -1.80 26.83 -6.14
CA THR A 191 -2.66 27.48 -5.14
C THR A 191 -4.03 27.88 -5.69
N GLU A 192 -4.39 27.45 -6.89
CA GLU A 192 -5.67 27.78 -7.49
C GLU A 192 -6.82 26.98 -6.85
N PRO A 193 -7.87 27.64 -6.30
CA PRO A 193 -8.95 26.93 -5.63
C PRO A 193 -10.00 26.36 -6.59
N VAL A 194 -10.10 26.88 -7.82
CA VAL A 194 -11.11 26.46 -8.80
C VAL A 194 -10.64 25.27 -9.64
N SER A 195 -11.59 24.58 -10.26
CA SER A 195 -11.31 23.35 -11.04
C SER A 195 -11.08 23.59 -12.53
N ALA A 196 -11.26 24.83 -13.04
CA ALA A 196 -11.32 25.10 -14.47
C ALA A 196 -10.11 24.60 -15.28
N ALA A 197 -8.89 24.73 -14.72
CA ALA A 197 -7.67 24.25 -15.36
C ALA A 197 -7.50 22.73 -15.30
N PHE A 198 -8.14 22.05 -14.36
CA PHE A 198 -7.98 20.62 -14.08
C PHE A 198 -9.00 19.77 -14.86
N ALA A 199 -8.95 19.85 -16.19
CA ALA A 199 -9.96 19.26 -17.09
C ALA A 199 -9.77 17.75 -17.35
N LYS A 200 -8.64 17.15 -16.93
CA LYS A 200 -8.34 15.72 -17.15
C LYS A 200 -8.17 15.03 -15.80
N SER A 201 -8.80 13.87 -15.66
CA SER A 201 -8.70 13.05 -14.46
C SER A 201 -8.29 11.61 -14.74
N THR A 202 -7.84 10.93 -13.69
CA THR A 202 -7.60 9.48 -13.64
C THR A 202 -7.94 8.96 -12.25
N ASN A 203 -8.23 7.66 -12.17
CA ASN A 203 -8.41 6.94 -10.91
C ASN A 203 -7.07 6.33 -10.44
N SER A 204 -6.04 7.16 -10.27
CA SER A 204 -4.70 6.74 -9.82
C SER A 204 -4.06 7.86 -9.01
N TRP A 205 -3.26 7.51 -7.99
CA TRP A 205 -2.43 8.48 -7.27
C TRP A 205 -0.97 8.41 -7.71
N TYR A 206 -0.28 9.55 -7.70
CA TYR A 206 1.09 9.70 -8.20
C TYR A 206 1.99 10.31 -7.14
N TYR A 207 3.08 9.62 -6.79
CA TYR A 207 4.10 10.01 -5.82
C TYR A 207 3.61 10.25 -4.39
N LEU A 208 2.32 10.46 -4.17
CA LEU A 208 1.73 10.69 -2.84
C LEU A 208 1.47 9.34 -2.17
N THR A 209 2.22 9.01 -1.12
CA THR A 209 2.12 7.72 -0.42
C THR A 209 1.48 7.82 0.96
N GLY A 210 1.38 9.01 1.54
CA GLY A 210 0.75 9.19 2.85
C GLY A 210 0.44 10.65 3.18
N VAL A 211 -0.47 10.83 4.14
CA VAL A 211 -0.76 12.10 4.80
C VAL A 211 -0.83 11.86 6.29
N ASP A 212 0.04 12.53 7.03
CA ASP A 212 0.08 12.46 8.48
C ASP A 212 -0.62 13.68 9.09
N VAL A 213 -1.25 13.48 10.23
CA VAL A 213 -1.87 14.51 11.06
C VAL A 213 -1.26 14.51 12.47
N ALA A 214 -1.29 15.67 13.14
CA ALA A 214 -0.86 15.82 14.52
C ALA A 214 -1.71 16.85 15.25
N GLY A 215 -1.77 16.79 16.59
CA GLY A 215 -2.53 17.74 17.43
C GLY A 215 -4.03 17.42 17.53
N GLY A 216 -4.48 16.27 17.05
CA GLY A 216 -5.85 15.78 17.24
C GLY A 216 -6.08 15.12 18.59
N ALA A 217 -7.18 14.39 18.75
CA ALA A 217 -7.58 13.68 19.98
C ALA A 217 -6.58 12.57 20.42
N GLY A 218 -5.43 12.44 19.73
CA GLY A 218 -4.41 11.43 20.00
C GLY A 218 -4.84 10.06 19.47
N ALA A 219 -4.52 9.75 18.24
CA ALA A 219 -4.81 8.42 17.69
C ALA A 219 -4.20 7.32 18.57
N GLN A 220 -5.01 6.34 18.94
CA GLN A 220 -4.58 5.20 19.77
C GLN A 220 -3.70 4.20 19.01
N GLY A 221 -3.38 4.50 17.75
CA GLY A 221 -2.57 3.70 16.84
C GLY A 221 -3.12 3.70 15.44
N THR A 222 -2.42 2.96 14.56
CA THR A 222 -2.79 2.80 13.15
C THR A 222 -3.18 1.36 12.87
N VAL A 223 -4.29 1.16 12.20
CA VAL A 223 -4.69 -0.11 11.57
C VAL A 223 -4.32 -0.03 10.10
N VAL A 224 -3.56 -1.00 9.61
CA VAL A 224 -3.28 -1.15 8.19
C VAL A 224 -4.17 -2.24 7.60
N THR A 225 -4.91 -1.95 6.54
CA THR A 225 -5.51 -2.98 5.70
C THR A 225 -4.53 -3.30 4.58
N PHE A 226 -4.06 -4.54 4.49
CA PHE A 226 -2.99 -4.97 3.59
C PHE A 226 -3.44 -6.15 2.75
N GLY A 227 -3.28 -6.07 1.43
CA GLY A 227 -3.71 -7.17 0.57
C GLY A 227 -3.80 -6.85 -0.90
N ASP A 228 -4.80 -7.45 -1.51
CA ASP A 228 -5.08 -7.41 -2.95
C ASP A 228 -6.24 -6.47 -3.31
N SER A 229 -6.98 -6.78 -4.37
CA SER A 229 -8.09 -5.97 -4.88
C SER A 229 -9.25 -5.81 -3.89
N LEU A 230 -9.48 -6.79 -3.00
CA LEU A 230 -10.48 -6.67 -1.94
C LEU A 230 -10.11 -5.53 -0.96
N ILE A 231 -8.84 -5.45 -0.61
CA ILE A 231 -8.35 -4.39 0.27
C ILE A 231 -8.27 -3.06 -0.47
N ASP A 232 -7.81 -3.08 -1.72
CA ASP A 232 -7.70 -1.90 -2.58
C ASP A 232 -9.06 -1.22 -2.81
N GLY A 233 -10.13 -2.03 -2.89
CA GLY A 233 -11.50 -1.56 -2.95
C GLY A 233 -12.14 -1.70 -4.34
N VAL A 234 -11.69 -2.65 -5.16
CA VAL A 234 -12.29 -2.92 -6.47
C VAL A 234 -13.77 -3.29 -6.31
N GLY A 235 -14.64 -2.69 -7.11
CA GLY A 235 -16.10 -2.88 -7.05
C GLY A 235 -16.82 -1.92 -6.10
N SER A 236 -16.09 -1.18 -5.22
CA SER A 236 -16.69 -0.15 -4.37
C SER A 236 -16.82 1.20 -5.11
N THR A 237 -17.74 2.01 -4.64
CA THR A 237 -17.90 3.40 -5.09
C THR A 237 -17.46 4.38 -4.01
N GLY A 238 -16.92 5.52 -4.41
CA GLY A 238 -16.59 6.61 -3.50
C GLY A 238 -15.67 6.22 -2.35
N ASP A 239 -16.19 6.28 -1.12
CA ASP A 239 -15.46 6.02 0.13
C ASP A 239 -15.96 4.74 0.83
N GLU A 240 -16.33 3.71 0.09
CA GLU A 240 -16.94 2.47 0.61
C GLU A 240 -15.96 1.30 0.73
N ARG A 241 -14.63 1.54 0.60
CA ARG A 241 -13.61 0.50 0.79
C ARG A 241 -13.56 0.04 2.26
N ILE A 242 -12.97 -1.13 2.50
CA ILE A 242 -12.84 -1.65 3.90
C ILE A 242 -12.18 -0.63 4.82
N ALA A 243 -11.12 0.03 4.39
CA ALA A 243 -10.41 1.03 5.20
C ALA A 243 -11.30 2.23 5.54
N ASP A 244 -12.08 2.72 4.56
CA ASP A 244 -12.97 3.87 4.73
C ASP A 244 -14.11 3.55 5.71
N GLY A 245 -14.83 2.44 5.50
CA GLY A 245 -15.91 2.02 6.38
C GLY A 245 -15.43 1.63 7.78
N LEU A 246 -14.22 1.09 7.90
CA LEU A 246 -13.61 0.82 9.21
C LEU A 246 -13.29 2.12 9.95
N ALA A 247 -12.75 3.13 9.27
CA ALA A 247 -12.51 4.46 9.85
C ALA A 247 -13.82 5.10 10.33
N GLU A 248 -14.89 5.03 9.53
CA GLU A 248 -16.22 5.50 9.93
C GLU A 248 -16.75 4.79 11.17
N ARG A 249 -16.64 3.45 11.19
CA ARG A 249 -17.11 2.63 12.31
C ARG A 249 -16.34 2.93 13.60
N LEU A 250 -15.03 3.17 13.52
CA LEU A 250 -14.19 3.55 14.65
C LEU A 250 -14.52 4.96 15.13
N ALA A 251 -14.66 5.92 14.21
CA ALA A 251 -15.05 7.29 14.52
C ALA A 251 -16.43 7.35 15.20
N ALA A 252 -17.42 6.60 14.70
CA ALA A 252 -18.76 6.51 15.29
C ALA A 252 -18.76 5.92 16.72
N GLN A 253 -17.74 5.13 17.08
CA GLN A 253 -17.56 4.59 18.43
C GLN A 253 -16.68 5.48 19.33
N GLY A 254 -16.27 6.65 18.86
CA GLY A 254 -15.38 7.54 19.61
C GLY A 254 -13.97 6.95 19.83
N ARG A 255 -13.54 6.01 18.99
CA ARG A 255 -12.21 5.40 19.03
C ARG A 255 -11.28 6.12 18.05
N PRO A 256 -10.42 7.04 18.47
CA PRO A 256 -9.50 7.77 17.61
C PRO A 256 -8.38 6.83 17.14
N THR A 257 -8.61 6.15 16.02
CA THR A 257 -7.68 5.18 15.45
C THR A 257 -7.52 5.47 13.96
N THR A 258 -6.30 5.68 13.50
CA THR A 258 -6.07 5.87 12.07
C THR A 258 -6.19 4.54 11.33
N VAL A 259 -6.72 4.60 10.11
CA VAL A 259 -6.84 3.46 9.21
C VAL A 259 -6.23 3.84 7.87
N ILE A 260 -5.31 3.03 7.36
CA ILE A 260 -4.70 3.22 6.05
C ILE A 260 -4.90 2.01 5.16
N ASN A 261 -5.00 2.25 3.86
CA ASN A 261 -5.19 1.23 2.84
C ASN A 261 -3.85 0.93 2.15
N ALA A 262 -3.35 -0.29 2.30
CA ALA A 262 -2.17 -0.81 1.63
C ALA A 262 -2.52 -1.99 0.69
N GLY A 263 -3.72 -1.98 0.10
CA GLY A 263 -4.16 -2.87 -0.96
C GLY A 263 -3.47 -2.57 -2.29
N ILE A 264 -3.32 -3.56 -3.12
CA ILE A 264 -2.91 -3.46 -4.52
C ILE A 264 -3.71 -4.48 -5.32
N GLY A 265 -4.56 -4.03 -6.23
CA GLY A 265 -5.34 -4.94 -7.09
C GLY A 265 -4.44 -5.94 -7.82
N GLY A 266 -4.79 -7.23 -7.75
CA GLY A 266 -4.02 -8.32 -8.36
C GLY A 266 -2.79 -8.77 -7.57
N ASN A 267 -2.53 -8.22 -6.37
CA ASN A 267 -1.34 -8.56 -5.58
C ASN A 267 -1.32 -10.01 -5.11
N ARG A 268 -0.12 -10.57 -4.98
CA ARG A 268 0.14 -11.97 -4.71
C ARG A 268 1.10 -12.17 -3.54
N ILE A 269 1.04 -13.35 -2.93
CA ILE A 269 2.01 -13.78 -1.90
C ILE A 269 3.29 -14.33 -2.54
N LEU A 270 3.14 -15.14 -3.60
CA LEU A 270 4.20 -16.00 -4.11
C LEU A 270 5.04 -15.38 -5.23
N GLY A 271 4.49 -14.39 -5.96
CA GLY A 271 5.16 -13.86 -7.14
C GLY A 271 5.05 -12.37 -7.31
N ASP A 272 6.16 -11.74 -7.71
CA ASP A 272 6.18 -10.36 -8.19
C ASP A 272 5.51 -10.28 -9.56
N THR A 273 4.86 -9.15 -9.85
CA THR A 273 4.34 -8.86 -11.19
C THR A 273 4.58 -7.41 -11.54
N ALA A 274 4.77 -7.13 -12.83
CA ALA A 274 5.00 -5.76 -13.28
C ALA A 274 3.79 -4.86 -13.01
N CYS A 275 2.56 -5.38 -13.22
CA CYS A 275 1.33 -4.59 -13.12
C CYS A 275 0.67 -4.62 -11.74
N TYR A 276 0.88 -5.69 -10.96
CA TYR A 276 0.18 -5.93 -9.70
C TYR A 276 1.10 -5.79 -8.48
N GLY A 277 2.21 -5.09 -8.67
CA GLY A 277 3.17 -4.74 -7.63
C GLY A 277 4.11 -5.87 -7.20
N ASP A 278 5.03 -5.53 -6.32
CA ASP A 278 5.91 -6.49 -5.67
C ASP A 278 5.05 -7.43 -4.80
N LYS A 279 5.45 -8.70 -4.71
CA LYS A 279 4.75 -9.68 -3.85
C LYS A 279 4.67 -9.21 -2.40
N ALA A 280 3.62 -9.63 -1.73
CA ALA A 280 3.29 -9.18 -0.39
C ALA A 280 4.46 -9.22 0.61
N PRO A 281 5.26 -10.31 0.73
CA PRO A 281 6.41 -10.33 1.64
C PRO A 281 7.48 -9.28 1.33
N THR A 282 7.68 -8.92 0.05
CA THR A 282 8.68 -7.92 -0.35
C THR A 282 8.26 -6.50 0.06
N ARG A 283 6.97 -6.15 -0.10
CA ARG A 283 6.47 -4.80 0.19
C ARG A 283 5.97 -4.62 1.63
N PHE A 284 5.80 -5.71 2.39
CA PHE A 284 5.21 -5.68 3.74
C PHE A 284 5.94 -4.74 4.70
N ARG A 285 7.27 -4.74 4.64
CA ARG A 285 8.06 -3.83 5.47
C ARG A 285 7.71 -2.36 5.20
N ARG A 286 7.75 -1.92 3.94
CA ARG A 286 7.47 -0.54 3.54
C ARG A 286 6.02 -0.15 3.80
N ASP A 287 5.07 -1.04 3.42
CA ASP A 287 3.66 -0.72 3.38
C ASP A 287 2.94 -0.94 4.71
N VAL A 288 3.58 -1.66 5.67
CA VAL A 288 3.03 -1.96 7.00
C VAL A 288 4.00 -1.64 8.12
N LEU A 289 5.17 -2.30 8.16
CA LEU A 289 6.02 -2.30 9.36
C LEU A 289 6.72 -0.95 9.63
N ASP A 290 7.03 -0.20 8.59
CA ASP A 290 7.70 1.10 8.68
C ASP A 290 6.70 2.28 8.69
N ARG A 291 5.36 2.00 8.70
CA ARG A 291 4.33 3.03 8.85
C ARG A 291 4.23 3.50 10.30
N PRO A 292 3.97 4.78 10.55
CA PRO A 292 3.91 5.33 11.90
C PRO A 292 2.78 4.73 12.75
N GLY A 293 3.11 4.33 13.97
CA GLY A 293 2.13 3.98 15.00
C GLY A 293 1.29 2.73 14.74
N VAL A 294 1.70 1.83 13.82
CA VAL A 294 0.94 0.62 13.50
C VAL A 294 0.80 -0.29 14.71
N ARG A 295 -0.42 -0.67 15.02
CA ARG A 295 -0.79 -1.58 16.10
C ARG A 295 -1.34 -2.92 15.60
N SER A 296 -2.04 -2.86 14.46
CA SER A 296 -2.62 -4.05 13.86
C SER A 296 -2.62 -3.98 12.34
N VAL A 297 -2.61 -5.15 11.70
CA VAL A 297 -2.74 -5.30 10.25
C VAL A 297 -3.81 -6.34 9.94
N ILE A 298 -4.74 -5.99 9.04
CA ILE A 298 -5.71 -6.93 8.47
C ILE A 298 -5.13 -7.41 7.15
N ILE A 299 -4.95 -8.72 6.97
CA ILE A 299 -4.28 -9.31 5.81
C ILE A 299 -5.27 -10.15 5.01
N HIS A 300 -5.54 -9.75 3.75
CA HIS A 300 -6.31 -10.55 2.78
C HIS A 300 -5.44 -10.79 1.54
N LEU A 301 -5.10 -12.05 1.25
CA LEU A 301 -4.23 -12.46 0.15
C LEU A 301 -4.45 -13.93 -0.20
N GLY A 302 -4.04 -14.31 -1.42
CA GLY A 302 -4.05 -15.70 -1.88
C GLY A 302 -4.99 -15.94 -3.06
N ALA A 303 -6.06 -15.15 -3.21
CA ALA A 303 -6.99 -15.25 -4.33
C ALA A 303 -6.26 -15.14 -5.68
N ASN A 304 -5.40 -14.16 -5.83
CA ASN A 304 -4.64 -13.93 -7.07
C ASN A 304 -3.52 -14.95 -7.32
N ASP A 305 -2.99 -15.58 -6.28
CA ASP A 305 -2.06 -16.70 -6.46
C ASP A 305 -2.77 -17.92 -7.05
N ILE A 306 -3.99 -18.21 -6.58
CA ILE A 306 -4.87 -19.26 -7.12
C ILE A 306 -5.30 -18.91 -8.56
N ALA A 307 -5.75 -17.69 -8.78
CA ALA A 307 -6.24 -17.19 -10.06
C ALA A 307 -5.15 -17.20 -11.16
N ALA A 308 -3.91 -16.87 -10.82
CA ALA A 308 -2.80 -16.76 -11.77
C ALA A 308 -2.48 -18.05 -12.55
N ALA A 309 -2.91 -19.20 -12.02
CA ALA A 309 -2.77 -20.48 -12.72
C ALA A 309 -3.71 -20.63 -13.92
N LYS A 310 -4.75 -19.80 -14.02
CA LYS A 310 -5.86 -19.96 -14.98
C LYS A 310 -6.10 -18.74 -15.84
N ILE A 311 -5.59 -17.58 -15.45
CA ILE A 311 -5.77 -16.33 -16.21
C ILE A 311 -4.59 -16.15 -17.17
N GLU A 312 -4.91 -15.95 -18.46
CA GLU A 312 -3.95 -15.44 -19.43
C GLU A 312 -3.92 -13.93 -19.35
N ASP A 313 -2.90 -13.39 -18.70
CA ASP A 313 -2.69 -11.96 -18.51
C ASP A 313 -1.23 -11.62 -18.89
N PRO A 314 -0.99 -10.58 -19.70
CA PRO A 314 0.37 -10.17 -20.08
C PRO A 314 1.28 -9.83 -18.90
N CYS A 315 0.68 -9.51 -17.74
CA CYS A 315 1.39 -9.18 -16.51
C CYS A 315 1.72 -10.40 -15.64
N LEU A 316 1.16 -11.57 -15.98
CA LEU A 316 1.40 -12.82 -15.27
C LEU A 316 2.37 -13.72 -16.05
N PRO A 317 3.16 -14.55 -15.35
CA PRO A 317 3.97 -15.57 -16.02
C PRO A 317 3.08 -16.54 -16.81
N LYS A 318 3.43 -16.81 -18.06
CA LYS A 318 2.73 -17.82 -18.88
C LYS A 318 2.90 -19.21 -18.25
N GLY A 319 1.83 -20.02 -18.28
CA GLY A 319 1.86 -21.39 -17.79
C GLY A 319 1.97 -21.50 -16.26
N GLY A 320 1.36 -20.58 -15.53
CA GLY A 320 1.30 -20.63 -14.08
C GLY A 320 0.72 -21.96 -13.57
N THR A 321 1.28 -22.50 -12.49
CA THR A 321 0.75 -23.69 -11.82
C THR A 321 -0.09 -23.28 -10.64
N LEU A 322 -1.16 -24.06 -10.36
CA LEU A 322 -1.95 -23.88 -9.15
C LEU A 322 -1.05 -24.04 -7.91
N PRO A 323 -1.00 -23.06 -7.00
CA PRO A 323 -0.20 -23.21 -5.78
C PRO A 323 -0.83 -24.27 -4.87
N THR A 324 -0.01 -24.87 -4.01
CA THR A 324 -0.51 -25.67 -2.90
C THR A 324 -0.97 -24.76 -1.75
N ALA A 325 -1.93 -25.20 -0.96
CA ALA A 325 -2.33 -24.49 0.26
C ALA A 325 -1.13 -24.25 1.20
N ARG A 326 -0.22 -25.23 1.31
CA ARG A 326 1.00 -25.10 2.10
C ARG A 326 1.87 -23.90 1.67
N GLN A 327 2.04 -23.66 0.37
CA GLN A 327 2.83 -22.54 -0.11
C GLN A 327 2.20 -21.19 0.30
N LEU A 328 0.88 -21.07 0.19
CA LEU A 328 0.15 -19.87 0.61
C LEU A 328 0.23 -19.67 2.13
N ILE A 329 0.01 -20.74 2.91
CA ILE A 329 0.12 -20.73 4.37
C ILE A 329 1.51 -20.29 4.83
N GLU A 330 2.59 -20.79 4.23
CA GLU A 330 3.95 -20.34 4.55
C GLU A 330 4.17 -18.86 4.24
N GLY A 331 3.57 -18.36 3.16
CA GLY A 331 3.57 -16.94 2.86
C GLY A 331 2.85 -16.10 3.93
N HIS A 332 1.67 -16.51 4.36
CA HIS A 332 0.94 -15.88 5.48
C HIS A 332 1.76 -15.92 6.78
N ARG A 333 2.36 -17.06 7.12
CA ARG A 333 3.24 -17.20 8.29
C ARG A 333 4.42 -16.23 8.28
N ALA A 334 5.00 -15.97 7.10
CA ALA A 334 6.08 -15.00 6.97
C ALA A 334 5.61 -13.58 7.33
N LEU A 335 4.40 -13.19 6.89
CA LEU A 335 3.81 -11.90 7.22
C LEU A 335 3.46 -11.79 8.71
N ILE A 336 2.85 -12.83 9.29
CA ILE A 336 2.50 -12.91 10.72
C ILE A 336 3.77 -12.76 11.57
N ARG A 337 4.81 -13.55 11.31
CA ARG A 337 6.08 -13.46 12.04
C ARG A 337 6.70 -12.07 11.95
N ALA A 338 6.65 -11.44 10.77
CA ALA A 338 7.18 -10.09 10.58
C ALA A 338 6.38 -9.04 11.36
N ALA A 339 5.04 -9.15 11.43
CA ALA A 339 4.18 -8.29 12.23
C ALA A 339 4.47 -8.48 13.74
N HIS A 340 4.43 -9.71 14.21
CA HIS A 340 4.67 -10.05 15.62
C HIS A 340 6.06 -9.61 16.09
N ALA A 341 7.09 -9.70 15.24
CA ALA A 341 8.45 -9.21 15.56
C ALA A 341 8.50 -7.70 15.85
N ARG A 342 7.46 -6.95 15.48
CA ARG A 342 7.29 -5.50 15.76
C ARG A 342 6.18 -5.22 16.77
N GLY A 343 5.62 -6.25 17.42
CA GLY A 343 4.49 -6.11 18.35
C GLY A 343 3.18 -5.69 17.67
N ILE A 344 3.07 -5.91 16.34
CA ILE A 344 1.88 -5.62 15.55
C ILE A 344 0.99 -6.85 15.53
N LYS A 345 -0.28 -6.70 15.91
CA LYS A 345 -1.26 -7.79 15.80
C LYS A 345 -1.60 -8.07 14.34
N ALA A 346 -1.64 -9.35 13.98
CA ALA A 346 -2.03 -9.81 12.64
C ALA A 346 -3.45 -10.39 12.66
N ILE A 347 -4.35 -9.84 11.85
CA ILE A 347 -5.73 -10.29 11.69
C ILE A 347 -5.85 -10.93 10.31
N GLY A 348 -6.14 -12.22 10.26
CA GLY A 348 -6.29 -12.97 9.02
C GLY A 348 -7.68 -12.76 8.42
N ALA A 349 -7.77 -12.30 7.19
CA ALA A 349 -9.01 -12.31 6.43
C ALA A 349 -9.04 -13.54 5.52
N THR A 350 -10.14 -14.33 5.57
CA THR A 350 -10.30 -15.50 4.71
C THR A 350 -10.50 -15.09 3.26
N ILE A 351 -10.02 -15.93 2.33
CA ILE A 351 -10.19 -15.71 0.88
C ILE A 351 -11.69 -15.85 0.56
N LEU A 352 -12.25 -14.84 -0.11
CA LEU A 352 -13.66 -14.79 -0.53
C LEU A 352 -14.02 -15.95 -1.48
N PRO A 353 -15.33 -16.30 -1.64
CA PRO A 353 -15.77 -17.30 -2.61
C PRO A 353 -15.39 -16.89 -4.05
N LEU A 354 -14.91 -17.85 -4.85
CA LEU A 354 -14.40 -17.60 -6.21
C LEU A 354 -15.32 -18.10 -7.32
N LYS A 355 -16.29 -18.97 -7.01
CA LYS A 355 -17.18 -19.59 -7.99
C LYS A 355 -18.22 -18.60 -8.51
N GLY A 356 -18.28 -18.47 -9.82
CA GLY A 356 -19.22 -17.55 -10.48
C GLY A 356 -18.62 -16.21 -10.90
N ALA A 357 -17.34 -15.99 -10.62
CA ALA A 357 -16.59 -14.88 -11.21
C ALA A 357 -16.62 -14.96 -12.75
N LEU A 358 -16.67 -13.80 -13.41
CA LEU A 358 -16.56 -13.73 -14.88
C LEU A 358 -15.18 -14.14 -15.39
N PHE A 359 -14.18 -14.14 -14.50
CA PHE A 359 -12.83 -14.65 -14.80
C PHE A 359 -12.78 -16.17 -14.54
N PRO A 360 -12.03 -16.95 -15.35
CA PRO A 360 -11.95 -18.41 -15.22
C PRO A 360 -11.03 -18.84 -14.06
N ILE A 361 -11.28 -18.33 -12.85
CA ILE A 361 -10.40 -18.53 -11.68
C ILE A 361 -10.79 -19.72 -10.82
N TRP A 362 -12.04 -20.18 -10.93
CA TRP A 362 -12.55 -21.28 -10.14
C TRP A 362 -12.38 -22.64 -10.83
N SER A 363 -12.09 -23.67 -10.06
CA SER A 363 -12.23 -25.09 -10.37
C SER A 363 -12.28 -25.88 -9.06
N PRO A 364 -12.70 -27.18 -9.07
CA PRO A 364 -12.70 -27.99 -7.84
C PRO A 364 -11.34 -28.07 -7.14
N GLU A 365 -10.23 -28.06 -7.90
CA GLU A 365 -8.87 -28.09 -7.36
C GLU A 365 -8.48 -26.73 -6.75
N ALA A 366 -8.87 -25.63 -7.40
CA ALA A 366 -8.67 -24.27 -6.88
C ALA A 366 -9.47 -24.04 -5.60
N GLU A 367 -10.73 -24.52 -5.59
CA GLU A 367 -11.58 -24.47 -4.41
C GLU A 367 -10.98 -25.23 -3.22
N LYS A 368 -10.47 -26.44 -3.46
CA LYS A 368 -9.81 -27.21 -2.41
C LYS A 368 -8.63 -26.45 -1.78
N VAL A 369 -7.82 -25.79 -2.60
CA VAL A 369 -6.71 -24.96 -2.10
C VAL A 369 -7.24 -23.80 -1.26
N ARG A 370 -8.29 -23.09 -1.72
CA ARG A 370 -8.93 -21.99 -1.00
C ARG A 370 -9.48 -22.47 0.35
N ASP A 371 -10.19 -23.59 0.37
CA ASP A 371 -10.77 -24.18 1.58
C ASP A 371 -9.71 -24.55 2.61
N GLU A 372 -8.63 -25.20 2.18
CA GLU A 372 -7.51 -25.57 3.07
C GLU A 372 -6.86 -24.33 3.69
N VAL A 373 -6.65 -23.25 2.91
CA VAL A 373 -6.09 -21.97 3.41
C VAL A 373 -7.09 -21.32 4.39
N ASN A 374 -8.38 -21.24 4.02
CA ASN A 374 -9.40 -20.63 4.87
C ASN A 374 -9.61 -21.43 6.16
N HIS A 375 -9.58 -22.75 6.09
CA HIS A 375 -9.61 -23.59 7.28
C HIS A 375 -8.44 -23.28 8.22
N TRP A 376 -7.23 -23.22 7.67
CA TRP A 376 -6.03 -22.87 8.47
C TRP A 376 -6.14 -21.47 9.08
N ILE A 377 -6.58 -20.43 8.32
CA ILE A 377 -6.77 -19.08 8.85
C ILE A 377 -7.73 -19.12 10.05
N ARG A 378 -8.82 -19.90 9.98
CA ARG A 378 -9.83 -19.97 11.05
C ARG A 378 -9.37 -20.76 12.29
N THR A 379 -8.53 -21.78 12.13
CA THR A 379 -8.35 -22.79 13.17
C THR A 379 -6.93 -22.93 13.70
N SER A 380 -5.91 -22.39 13.02
CA SER A 380 -4.52 -22.57 13.41
C SER A 380 -4.14 -21.82 14.71
N GLY A 381 -4.84 -20.72 15.02
CA GLY A 381 -4.45 -19.84 16.12
C GLY A 381 -3.18 -19.02 15.86
N GLU A 382 -2.64 -19.04 14.63
CA GLU A 382 -1.43 -18.26 14.29
C GLU A 382 -1.74 -16.78 14.05
N TYR A 383 -2.97 -16.43 13.61
CA TYR A 383 -3.47 -15.07 13.59
C TYR A 383 -4.05 -14.68 14.96
N ASP A 384 -3.90 -13.43 15.37
CA ASP A 384 -4.46 -12.91 16.64
C ASP A 384 -5.99 -12.81 16.60
N ALA A 385 -6.57 -12.68 15.41
CA ALA A 385 -8.03 -12.72 15.16
C ALA A 385 -8.31 -13.05 13.69
N VAL A 386 -9.57 -13.35 13.41
CA VAL A 386 -10.05 -13.70 12.07
C VAL A 386 -11.17 -12.75 11.63
N LEU A 387 -11.04 -12.22 10.43
CA LEU A 387 -12.12 -11.59 9.66
C LEU A 387 -12.60 -12.60 8.62
N ASP A 388 -13.75 -13.22 8.87
CA ASP A 388 -14.25 -14.31 8.03
C ASP A 388 -15.02 -13.78 6.79
N VAL A 389 -14.26 -13.22 5.85
CA VAL A 389 -14.77 -12.65 4.58
C VAL A 389 -15.52 -13.73 3.78
N ASP A 390 -15.00 -14.95 3.75
CA ASP A 390 -15.60 -16.09 3.07
C ASP A 390 -17.05 -16.29 3.50
N ARG A 391 -17.30 -16.47 4.81
CA ARG A 391 -18.64 -16.64 5.35
C ARG A 391 -19.52 -15.41 5.22
N VAL A 392 -18.94 -14.21 5.30
CA VAL A 392 -19.69 -12.96 5.13
C VAL A 392 -20.24 -12.83 3.71
N MET A 393 -19.44 -13.25 2.72
CA MET A 393 -19.75 -13.09 1.30
C MET A 393 -20.52 -14.29 0.72
N ALA A 394 -20.46 -15.45 1.36
CA ALA A 394 -21.00 -16.70 0.81
C ALA A 394 -22.52 -16.67 0.57
N ASP A 395 -22.96 -17.26 -0.54
CA ASP A 395 -24.34 -17.63 -0.76
C ASP A 395 -24.72 -18.78 0.18
N ARG A 396 -25.94 -18.77 0.71
CA ARG A 396 -26.42 -19.77 1.69
C ARG A 396 -26.66 -21.15 1.09
N THR A 397 -26.89 -21.21 -0.22
CA THR A 397 -27.22 -22.46 -0.93
C THR A 397 -26.02 -23.06 -1.65
N ASP A 398 -25.03 -22.25 -2.00
CA ASP A 398 -23.77 -22.63 -2.63
C ASP A 398 -22.62 -21.78 -2.03
N PRO A 399 -22.03 -22.22 -0.91
CA PRO A 399 -21.03 -21.42 -0.18
C PRO A 399 -19.76 -21.08 -0.98
N ASP A 400 -19.48 -21.81 -2.07
CA ASP A 400 -18.36 -21.53 -2.96
C ASP A 400 -18.62 -20.29 -3.83
N ARG A 401 -19.89 -19.86 -3.92
CA ARG A 401 -20.32 -18.64 -4.60
C ARG A 401 -20.49 -17.49 -3.62
N PRO A 402 -20.15 -16.26 -4.04
CA PRO A 402 -20.60 -15.11 -3.28
C PRO A 402 -22.10 -14.88 -3.49
N TRP A 403 -22.77 -14.34 -2.48
CA TRP A 403 -24.15 -13.91 -2.60
C TRP A 403 -24.27 -12.74 -3.59
N LEU A 404 -25.14 -12.88 -4.58
CA LEU A 404 -25.28 -11.90 -5.67
C LEU A 404 -25.62 -10.47 -5.21
N GLY A 405 -26.26 -10.32 -4.03
CA GLY A 405 -26.52 -9.00 -3.44
C GLY A 405 -25.27 -8.28 -2.92
N TYR A 406 -24.15 -8.98 -2.79
CA TYR A 406 -22.90 -8.43 -2.25
C TYR A 406 -21.78 -8.27 -3.28
N VAL A 407 -21.98 -8.70 -4.53
CA VAL A 407 -20.95 -8.64 -5.55
C VAL A 407 -21.19 -7.55 -6.59
N PHE A 408 -20.12 -7.06 -7.13
CA PHE A 408 -20.06 -6.21 -8.30
C PHE A 408 -20.36 -7.02 -9.58
N GLU A 409 -20.48 -6.35 -10.70
CA GLU A 409 -20.84 -6.98 -12.00
C GLU A 409 -19.91 -8.11 -12.45
N ASP A 410 -18.68 -8.14 -11.95
CA ASP A 410 -17.69 -9.19 -12.27
C ASP A 410 -17.93 -10.52 -11.53
N GLY A 411 -18.89 -10.57 -10.63
CA GLY A 411 -19.25 -11.78 -9.87
C GLY A 411 -18.21 -12.22 -8.84
N LEU A 412 -17.23 -11.37 -8.54
CA LEU A 412 -16.13 -11.65 -7.62
C LEU A 412 -15.99 -10.58 -6.52
N HIS A 413 -15.70 -9.34 -6.95
CA HIS A 413 -15.42 -8.25 -6.01
C HIS A 413 -16.69 -7.79 -5.31
N PRO A 414 -16.60 -7.38 -4.02
CA PRO A 414 -17.76 -6.84 -3.33
C PRO A 414 -18.23 -5.52 -3.96
N ASN A 415 -19.55 -5.33 -4.02
CA ASN A 415 -20.14 -4.01 -4.17
C ASN A 415 -20.19 -3.28 -2.81
N ASP A 416 -20.72 -2.05 -2.75
CA ASP A 416 -20.78 -1.27 -1.51
C ASP A 416 -21.49 -2.03 -0.36
N ALA A 417 -22.57 -2.77 -0.65
CA ALA A 417 -23.27 -3.57 0.35
C ALA A 417 -22.41 -4.71 0.90
N GLY A 418 -21.63 -5.37 0.03
CA GLY A 418 -20.66 -6.39 0.40
C GLY A 418 -19.52 -5.81 1.25
N TYR A 419 -18.97 -4.68 0.86
CA TYR A 419 -17.94 -3.98 1.66
C TYR A 419 -18.47 -3.60 3.04
N GLN A 420 -19.67 -3.04 3.13
CA GLN A 420 -20.31 -2.75 4.41
C GLN A 420 -20.55 -4.00 5.27
N ALA A 421 -20.91 -5.13 4.66
CA ALA A 421 -21.06 -6.40 5.38
C ALA A 421 -19.71 -6.88 5.95
N ILE A 422 -18.64 -6.80 5.17
CA ILE A 422 -17.27 -7.12 5.62
C ILE A 422 -16.83 -6.18 6.76
N VAL A 423 -17.03 -4.88 6.61
CA VAL A 423 -16.70 -3.89 7.64
C VAL A 423 -17.41 -4.18 8.96
N ARG A 424 -18.71 -4.55 8.92
CA ARG A 424 -19.45 -4.94 10.13
C ARG A 424 -18.85 -6.15 10.83
N ALA A 425 -18.25 -7.07 10.09
CA ALA A 425 -17.64 -8.29 10.61
C ALA A 425 -16.22 -8.11 11.18
N VAL A 426 -15.57 -6.94 10.96
CA VAL A 426 -14.24 -6.68 11.51
C VAL A 426 -14.26 -6.80 13.04
N PRO A 427 -13.37 -7.62 13.64
CA PRO A 427 -13.31 -7.84 15.10
C PRO A 427 -12.64 -6.64 15.80
N LEU A 428 -13.39 -5.57 16.07
CA LEU A 428 -12.84 -4.32 16.61
C LEU A 428 -12.07 -4.48 17.95
N GLY A 429 -12.39 -5.52 18.73
CA GLY A 429 -11.65 -5.81 19.97
C GLY A 429 -10.21 -6.30 19.75
N ALA A 430 -9.89 -6.71 18.53
CA ALA A 430 -8.55 -7.18 18.17
C ALA A 430 -7.64 -6.05 17.62
N LEU A 431 -8.21 -4.89 17.27
CA LEU A 431 -7.49 -3.75 16.69
C LEU A 431 -6.68 -2.98 17.76
#